data_ea024534e188200ef6e1214ce8e84e4b
#
_entry.id   ea024534e188200ef6e1214ce8e84e4b
#
_cell.length_a   1.000
_cell.length_b   1.000
_cell.length_c   1.000
_cell.angle_alpha   90.00
_cell.angle_beta   90.00
_cell.angle_gamma   90.00
#
_symmetry.space_group_name_H-M   'P 1'
#
loop_
_entity.id
_entity.type
_entity.pdbx_description
1 polymer ?
#
loop_
_entity_poly.entity_id
_entity_poly.type
_entity_poly.pdbx_seq_one_letter_code
_entity_poly.pdbx_strand_id
1 'polypeptide(L)'
;MLAGSHLPEEVHVAAFLINQSLGAIGTTINYLPTTDSPKSITSLEKAVKEGEVENLLIVGGNPVFLSKAFVNWDAIGENLENVARLGYSIDESSEFADFHIGQSHYLESWDLAGTWDEKAIVPVQPLLAPLFDTVSDLDALLGISSSDQNAHDLVKSIHSAIKEAKPFDDFLRLGAHELTPSFFEDSVELGNYFEELQLEGSSPNRDNLDLLLVPD
;
A
#
# COMPACT_ATOMS: atom_id res chain seq x y z
N MET A 1 24.03 5.39 -8.08
CA MET A 1 24.30 5.00 -6.66
C MET A 1 22.96 4.75 -5.96
N LEU A 2 22.90 3.79 -5.05
CA LEU A 2 21.71 3.52 -4.23
C LEU A 2 22.10 3.50 -2.76
N ALA A 3 21.24 4.03 -1.90
CA ALA A 3 21.38 3.97 -0.45
C ALA A 3 20.40 2.91 0.10
N GLY A 4 20.80 2.18 1.12
CA GLY A 4 19.93 1.21 1.79
C GLY A 4 18.81 1.91 2.54
N SER A 5 17.60 1.34 2.55
CA SER A 5 16.40 1.95 3.15
C SER A 5 16.53 2.30 4.64
N HIS A 6 17.47 1.68 5.34
CA HIS A 6 17.75 1.90 6.76
C HIS A 6 18.72 3.06 7.03
N LEU A 7 19.29 3.66 5.98
CA LEU A 7 20.23 4.76 6.14
C LEU A 7 19.49 6.08 6.38
N PRO A 8 20.12 7.04 7.06
CA PRO A 8 19.55 8.35 7.28
C PRO A 8 19.20 9.10 5.98
N GLU A 9 18.27 10.04 6.07
CA GLU A 9 17.78 10.83 4.93
C GLU A 9 18.92 11.50 4.17
N GLU A 10 19.92 12.00 4.87
CA GLU A 10 21.09 12.69 4.31
C GLU A 10 21.88 11.83 3.33
N VAL A 11 21.97 10.53 3.61
CA VAL A 11 22.65 9.58 2.72
C VAL A 11 21.84 9.36 1.44
N HIS A 12 20.52 9.35 1.54
CA HIS A 12 19.63 9.26 0.37
C HIS A 12 19.73 10.51 -0.49
N VAL A 13 19.74 11.69 0.13
CA VAL A 13 19.93 12.98 -0.55
C VAL A 13 21.30 13.02 -1.24
N ALA A 14 22.37 12.61 -0.55
CA ALA A 14 23.70 12.55 -1.15
C ALA A 14 23.75 11.60 -2.35
N ALA A 15 23.13 10.42 -2.25
CA ALA A 15 23.05 9.47 -3.35
C ALA A 15 22.27 10.04 -4.55
N PHE A 16 21.17 10.76 -4.30
CA PHE A 16 20.40 11.46 -5.34
C PHE A 16 21.26 12.49 -6.07
N LEU A 17 21.97 13.38 -5.35
CA LEU A 17 22.83 14.41 -5.94
C LEU A 17 23.98 13.84 -6.77
N ILE A 18 24.60 12.74 -6.30
CA ILE A 18 25.61 12.04 -7.07
C ILE A 18 25.02 11.53 -8.38
N ASN A 19 23.84 10.92 -8.33
CA ASN A 19 23.15 10.43 -9.53
C ASN A 19 22.79 11.56 -10.49
N GLN A 20 22.34 12.71 -9.96
CA GLN A 20 22.04 13.90 -10.74
C GLN A 20 23.31 14.46 -11.41
N SER A 21 24.40 14.59 -10.67
CA SER A 21 25.69 15.11 -11.19
C SER A 21 26.32 14.21 -12.24
N LEU A 22 26.06 12.91 -12.17
CA LEU A 22 26.50 11.91 -13.15
C LEU A 22 25.59 11.84 -14.39
N GLY A 23 24.47 12.58 -14.44
CA GLY A 23 23.48 12.47 -15.51
C GLY A 23 22.80 11.09 -15.57
N ALA A 24 22.74 10.39 -14.43
CA ALA A 24 22.19 9.04 -14.35
C ALA A 24 20.65 9.04 -14.33
N ILE A 25 20.03 10.13 -13.86
CA ILE A 25 18.58 10.28 -13.77
C ILE A 25 17.99 10.37 -15.19
N GLY A 26 16.95 9.60 -15.46
CA GLY A 26 16.33 9.50 -16.79
C GLY A 26 17.10 8.59 -17.78
N THR A 27 18.28 8.07 -17.40
CA THR A 27 19.08 7.18 -18.26
C THR A 27 19.27 5.78 -17.65
N THR A 28 19.87 5.69 -16.48
CA THR A 28 20.13 4.44 -15.78
C THR A 28 19.36 4.31 -14.48
N ILE A 29 18.81 5.42 -13.98
CA ILE A 29 17.99 5.50 -12.77
C ILE A 29 16.76 6.33 -13.10
N ASN A 30 15.59 5.80 -12.77
CA ASN A 30 14.34 6.53 -12.84
C ASN A 30 13.72 6.56 -11.43
N TYR A 31 13.20 7.72 -11.04
CA TYR A 31 12.43 7.88 -9.82
C TYR A 31 10.96 7.88 -10.19
N LEU A 32 10.20 7.01 -9.54
CA LEU A 32 8.75 7.01 -9.66
C LEU A 32 8.17 7.99 -8.64
N PRO A 33 7.12 8.74 -8.99
CA PRO A 33 6.41 9.54 -8.00
C PRO A 33 5.86 8.62 -6.91
N THR A 34 6.08 8.98 -5.67
CA THR A 34 5.43 8.26 -4.56
C THR A 34 4.00 8.74 -4.44
N THR A 35 3.06 7.81 -4.39
CA THR A 35 1.73 8.12 -3.89
C THR A 35 1.83 8.51 -2.41
N ASP A 36 0.87 9.29 -1.93
CA ASP A 36 0.81 9.66 -0.51
C ASP A 36 1.00 8.42 0.35
N SER A 37 1.94 8.51 1.30
CA SER A 37 2.20 7.41 2.23
C SER A 37 0.92 7.09 3.00
N PRO A 38 0.52 5.82 3.10
CA PRO A 38 -0.63 5.45 3.88
C PRO A 38 -0.44 5.93 5.33
N LYS A 39 -1.50 6.42 5.93
CA LYS A 39 -1.47 6.83 7.34
C LYS A 39 -1.06 5.61 8.19
N SER A 40 -0.22 5.85 9.19
CA SER A 40 0.23 4.76 10.07
C SER A 40 -0.92 4.29 10.97
N ILE A 41 -0.82 3.05 11.43
CA ILE A 41 -1.80 2.50 12.37
C ILE A 41 -1.84 3.27 13.70
N THR A 42 -0.74 3.91 14.08
CA THR A 42 -0.69 4.79 15.26
C THR A 42 -1.48 6.08 15.05
N SER A 43 -1.61 6.55 13.80
CA SER A 43 -2.47 7.69 13.48
C SER A 43 -3.97 7.34 13.56
N LEU A 44 -4.33 6.07 13.38
CA LEU A 44 -5.71 5.59 13.57
C LEU A 44 -6.11 5.74 15.04
N GLU A 45 -5.29 5.31 16.00
CA GLU A 45 -5.58 5.44 17.43
C GLU A 45 -5.87 6.89 17.82
N LYS A 46 -5.09 7.83 17.27
CA LYS A 46 -5.30 9.26 17.50
C LYS A 46 -6.63 9.72 16.90
N ALA A 47 -6.90 9.41 15.63
CA ALA A 47 -8.13 9.82 14.94
C ALA A 47 -9.40 9.29 15.62
N VAL A 48 -9.35 8.03 16.12
CA VAL A 48 -10.47 7.46 16.88
C VAL A 48 -10.68 8.19 18.20
N LYS A 49 -9.62 8.50 18.96
CA LYS A 49 -9.70 9.27 20.21
C LYS A 49 -10.20 10.69 20.01
N GLU A 50 -9.94 11.29 18.87
CA GLU A 50 -10.41 12.63 18.50
C GLU A 50 -11.84 12.61 17.92
N GLY A 51 -12.47 11.42 17.79
CA GLY A 51 -13.83 11.27 17.26
C GLY A 51 -13.94 11.48 15.75
N GLU A 52 -12.83 11.39 15.03
CA GLU A 52 -12.80 11.52 13.56
C GLU A 52 -13.21 10.22 12.86
N VAL A 53 -13.18 9.09 13.57
CA VAL A 53 -13.51 7.76 13.05
C VAL A 53 -14.50 7.09 13.97
N GLU A 54 -15.68 6.80 13.46
CA GLU A 54 -16.77 6.12 14.18
C GLU A 54 -16.91 4.65 13.76
N ASN A 55 -16.57 4.34 12.51
CA ASN A 55 -16.71 3.01 11.95
C ASN A 55 -15.37 2.54 11.34
N LEU A 56 -14.96 1.31 11.60
CA LEU A 56 -13.72 0.74 11.13
C LEU A 56 -13.99 -0.52 10.28
N LEU A 57 -13.45 -0.54 9.06
CA LEU A 57 -13.36 -1.73 8.24
C LEU A 57 -11.93 -2.23 8.17
N ILE A 58 -11.69 -3.48 8.56
CA ILE A 58 -10.41 -4.16 8.44
C ILE A 58 -10.47 -5.12 7.26
N VAL A 59 -9.70 -4.86 6.21
CA VAL A 59 -9.64 -5.71 5.02
C VAL A 59 -8.29 -6.41 4.96
N GLY A 60 -8.31 -7.73 4.96
CA GLY A 60 -7.08 -8.54 4.97
C GLY A 60 -6.18 -8.28 6.17
N GLY A 61 -5.01 -8.90 6.20
CA GLY A 61 -4.02 -8.77 7.27
C GLY A 61 -4.54 -9.12 8.68
N ASN A 62 -3.72 -9.00 9.70
CA ASN A 62 -4.12 -9.12 11.11
C ASN A 62 -3.50 -7.98 11.92
N PRO A 63 -4.03 -6.74 11.79
CA PRO A 63 -3.43 -5.58 12.42
C PRO A 63 -3.47 -5.62 13.95
N VAL A 64 -4.48 -6.25 14.55
CA VAL A 64 -4.56 -6.38 16.01
C VAL A 64 -3.38 -7.17 16.54
N PHE A 65 -3.05 -8.30 15.94
CA PHE A 65 -1.88 -9.09 16.32
C PHE A 65 -0.57 -8.36 16.03
N LEU A 66 -0.42 -7.81 14.81
CA LEU A 66 0.83 -7.20 14.35
C LEU A 66 1.22 -5.93 15.11
N SER A 67 0.24 -5.17 15.60
CA SER A 67 0.49 -3.89 16.25
C SER A 67 0.23 -3.86 17.75
N LYS A 68 -0.11 -4.99 18.36
CA LYS A 68 -0.44 -5.10 19.79
C LYS A 68 0.61 -4.51 20.74
N ALA A 69 1.88 -4.51 20.34
CA ALA A 69 2.97 -4.01 21.17
C ALA A 69 2.98 -2.48 21.31
N PHE A 70 2.34 -1.74 20.37
CA PHE A 70 2.43 -0.28 20.31
C PHE A 70 1.10 0.43 20.01
N VAL A 71 0.01 -0.32 19.84
CA VAL A 71 -1.37 0.21 19.66
C VAL A 71 -2.27 -0.37 20.74
N ASN A 72 -3.03 0.49 21.39
CA ASN A 72 -4.03 0.06 22.38
C ASN A 72 -5.38 -0.20 21.69
N TRP A 73 -5.59 -1.44 21.24
CA TRP A 73 -6.81 -1.85 20.55
C TRP A 73 -8.05 -1.80 21.41
N ASP A 74 -7.94 -2.06 22.73
CA ASP A 74 -9.07 -1.96 23.65
C ASP A 74 -9.60 -0.51 23.68
N ALA A 75 -8.68 0.46 23.79
CA ALA A 75 -9.04 1.86 23.77
C ALA A 75 -9.59 2.33 22.40
N ILE A 76 -9.18 1.71 21.29
CA ILE A 76 -9.77 1.95 19.96
C ILE A 76 -11.22 1.45 19.96
N GLY A 77 -11.45 0.19 20.38
CA GLY A 77 -12.77 -0.44 20.37
C GLY A 77 -13.81 0.30 21.22
N GLU A 78 -13.40 0.83 22.38
CA GLU A 78 -14.29 1.60 23.26
C GLU A 78 -14.83 2.90 22.62
N ASN A 79 -14.19 3.41 21.58
CA ASN A 79 -14.53 4.67 20.93
C ASN A 79 -15.06 4.50 19.50
N LEU A 80 -15.22 3.26 19.03
CA LEU A 80 -15.82 2.95 17.74
C LEU A 80 -17.28 2.52 17.91
N GLU A 81 -18.12 2.90 16.94
CA GLU A 81 -19.52 2.45 16.90
C GLU A 81 -19.64 1.05 16.30
N ASN A 82 -18.87 0.76 15.23
CA ASN A 82 -18.90 -0.52 14.55
C ASN A 82 -17.51 -0.87 14.01
N VAL A 83 -17.16 -2.15 14.12
CA VAL A 83 -15.96 -2.73 13.54
C VAL A 83 -16.34 -3.92 12.68
N ALA A 84 -16.03 -3.86 11.39
CA ALA A 84 -16.21 -4.96 10.46
C ALA A 84 -14.85 -5.52 10.02
N ARG A 85 -14.77 -6.84 9.91
CA ARG A 85 -13.59 -7.59 9.46
C ARG A 85 -13.93 -8.36 8.20
N LEU A 86 -13.17 -8.13 7.13
CA LEU A 86 -13.14 -8.98 5.94
C LEU A 86 -11.83 -9.77 5.95
N GLY A 87 -11.89 -11.10 6.09
CA GLY A 87 -10.70 -11.92 6.25
C GLY A 87 -10.90 -13.38 5.95
N TYR A 88 -9.80 -14.08 5.61
CA TYR A 88 -9.83 -15.51 5.24
C TYR A 88 -10.08 -16.44 6.43
N SER A 89 -9.66 -16.04 7.61
CA SER A 89 -9.72 -16.85 8.82
C SER A 89 -10.10 -16.02 10.03
N ILE A 90 -10.63 -16.68 11.04
CA ILE A 90 -10.88 -16.05 12.34
C ILE A 90 -9.54 -15.92 13.05
N ASP A 91 -9.18 -14.69 13.40
CA ASP A 91 -7.94 -14.28 14.04
C ASP A 91 -8.23 -13.22 15.11
N GLU A 92 -7.19 -12.63 15.72
CA GLU A 92 -7.32 -11.61 16.76
C GLU A 92 -8.08 -10.37 16.26
N SER A 93 -7.92 -10.02 14.98
CA SER A 93 -8.68 -8.93 14.37
C SER A 93 -10.15 -9.29 14.19
N SER A 94 -10.47 -10.59 14.02
CA SER A 94 -11.85 -11.06 13.97
C SER A 94 -12.51 -11.07 15.34
N GLU A 95 -11.75 -11.39 16.39
CA GLU A 95 -12.23 -11.33 17.77
C GLU A 95 -12.49 -9.89 18.24
N PHE A 96 -11.72 -8.95 17.70
CA PHE A 96 -11.89 -7.51 17.95
C PHE A 96 -13.12 -6.92 17.21
N ALA A 97 -13.52 -7.49 16.08
CA ALA A 97 -14.59 -6.98 15.23
C ALA A 97 -16.00 -7.43 15.71
N ASP A 98 -16.99 -6.56 15.51
CA ASP A 98 -18.41 -6.90 15.74
C ASP A 98 -18.94 -7.85 14.67
N PHE A 99 -18.41 -7.73 13.44
CA PHE A 99 -18.82 -8.53 12.29
C PHE A 99 -17.60 -9.10 11.57
N HIS A 100 -17.60 -10.41 11.35
CA HIS A 100 -16.61 -11.07 10.49
C HIS A 100 -17.27 -11.56 9.21
N ILE A 101 -16.76 -11.11 8.06
CA ILE A 101 -17.19 -11.49 6.72
C ILE A 101 -16.07 -12.32 6.10
N GLY A 102 -16.40 -13.51 5.58
CA GLY A 102 -15.44 -14.36 4.87
C GLY A 102 -14.96 -13.67 3.58
N GLN A 103 -13.64 -13.54 3.43
CA GLN A 103 -13.00 -12.96 2.25
C GLN A 103 -12.86 -14.04 1.17
N SER A 104 -13.22 -13.71 -0.08
CA SER A 104 -12.97 -14.57 -1.23
C SER A 104 -11.48 -14.60 -1.56
N HIS A 105 -10.99 -15.78 -1.92
CA HIS A 105 -9.61 -15.91 -2.39
C HIS A 105 -9.43 -15.22 -3.75
N TYR A 106 -8.23 -14.71 -4.06
CA TYR A 106 -7.95 -14.05 -5.35
C TYR A 106 -8.23 -14.95 -6.57
N LEU A 107 -8.20 -16.28 -6.41
CA LEU A 107 -8.59 -17.23 -7.45
C LEU A 107 -10.11 -17.31 -7.69
N GLU A 108 -10.89 -16.71 -6.81
CA GLU A 108 -12.36 -16.71 -6.82
C GLU A 108 -12.95 -15.32 -7.13
N SER A 109 -12.10 -14.29 -7.31
CA SER A 109 -12.52 -12.90 -7.42
C SER A 109 -11.90 -12.18 -8.61
N TRP A 110 -12.58 -11.12 -9.05
CA TRP A 110 -12.08 -10.17 -10.03
C TRP A 110 -11.31 -9.05 -9.33
N ASP A 111 -10.15 -8.68 -9.89
CA ASP A 111 -9.37 -7.55 -9.44
C ASP A 111 -8.43 -7.04 -10.54
N LEU A 112 -7.71 -5.97 -10.27
CA LEU A 112 -6.60 -5.45 -11.08
C LEU A 112 -5.37 -5.30 -10.20
N ALA A 113 -4.24 -5.77 -10.69
CA ALA A 113 -2.95 -5.54 -10.04
C ALA A 113 -2.05 -4.67 -10.93
N GLY A 114 -1.35 -3.73 -10.32
CA GLY A 114 -0.29 -2.97 -10.96
C GLY A 114 1.07 -3.62 -10.74
N THR A 115 1.97 -3.48 -11.71
CA THR A 115 3.39 -3.82 -11.46
C THR A 115 4.01 -2.76 -10.57
N TRP A 116 5.00 -3.16 -9.75
CA TRP A 116 5.66 -2.25 -8.80
C TRP A 116 6.34 -1.04 -9.49
N ASP A 117 6.68 -1.18 -10.77
CA ASP A 117 7.32 -0.13 -11.58
C ASP A 117 6.29 0.68 -12.41
N GLU A 118 5.00 0.50 -12.16
CA GLU A 118 3.88 1.16 -12.83
C GLU A 118 3.86 1.00 -14.36
N LYS A 119 4.57 0.01 -14.89
CA LYS A 119 4.66 -0.21 -16.34
C LYS A 119 3.56 -1.07 -16.91
N ALA A 120 2.84 -1.78 -16.07
CA ALA A 120 1.71 -2.58 -16.54
C ALA A 120 0.63 -2.74 -15.48
N ILE A 121 -0.59 -2.94 -15.95
CA ILE A 121 -1.67 -3.51 -15.16
C ILE A 121 -1.97 -4.91 -15.67
N VAL A 122 -2.36 -5.78 -14.76
CA VAL A 122 -2.72 -7.17 -15.03
C VAL A 122 -4.09 -7.47 -14.48
N PRO A 123 -4.94 -8.22 -15.21
CA PRO A 123 -6.23 -8.64 -14.70
C PRO A 123 -6.04 -9.80 -13.72
N VAL A 124 -6.67 -9.72 -12.57
CA VAL A 124 -6.90 -10.87 -11.71
C VAL A 124 -8.25 -11.44 -12.09
N GLN A 125 -8.24 -12.66 -12.63
CA GLN A 125 -9.45 -13.34 -13.13
C GLN A 125 -9.77 -14.54 -12.24
N PRO A 126 -11.04 -14.73 -11.83
CA PRO A 126 -11.41 -15.91 -11.07
C PRO A 126 -11.20 -17.17 -11.93
N LEU A 127 -10.51 -18.16 -11.36
CA LEU A 127 -10.35 -19.49 -11.96
C LEU A 127 -11.47 -20.45 -11.52
N LEU A 128 -12.11 -20.15 -10.41
CA LEU A 128 -13.22 -20.93 -9.85
C LEU A 128 -14.31 -19.99 -9.34
N ALA A 129 -15.52 -20.52 -9.23
CA ALA A 129 -16.56 -19.86 -8.44
C ALA A 129 -16.19 -19.94 -6.95
N PRO A 130 -16.61 -18.95 -6.11
CA PRO A 130 -16.41 -19.02 -4.68
C PRO A 130 -16.84 -20.37 -4.09
N LEU A 131 -15.97 -21.01 -3.31
CA LEU A 131 -16.24 -22.30 -2.69
C LEU A 131 -17.16 -22.17 -1.47
N PHE A 132 -17.19 -20.98 -0.89
CA PHE A 132 -17.98 -20.66 0.29
C PHE A 132 -18.76 -19.38 0.06
N ASP A 133 -19.64 -19.02 0.99
CA ASP A 133 -20.36 -17.76 0.98
C ASP A 133 -19.39 -16.62 1.45
N THR A 134 -18.59 -16.17 0.52
CA THR A 134 -17.53 -15.17 0.73
C THR A 134 -17.70 -13.97 -0.19
N VAL A 135 -17.06 -12.86 0.17
CA VAL A 135 -17.14 -11.58 -0.57
C VAL A 135 -15.74 -11.16 -0.98
N SER A 136 -15.56 -10.67 -2.20
CA SER A 136 -14.28 -10.09 -2.63
C SER A 136 -14.06 -8.71 -2.02
N ASP A 137 -12.79 -8.27 -1.95
CA ASP A 137 -12.44 -6.94 -1.46
C ASP A 137 -13.17 -5.85 -2.25
N LEU A 138 -13.18 -5.97 -3.58
CA LEU A 138 -13.85 -5.00 -4.44
C LEU A 138 -15.36 -5.01 -4.26
N ASP A 139 -16.00 -6.18 -4.18
CA ASP A 139 -17.45 -6.25 -3.98
C ASP A 139 -17.86 -5.72 -2.60
N ALA A 140 -17.04 -5.94 -1.56
CA ALA A 140 -17.25 -5.37 -0.24
C ALA A 140 -17.19 -3.84 -0.26
N LEU A 141 -16.17 -3.26 -0.91
CA LEU A 141 -16.02 -1.82 -1.04
C LEU A 141 -17.12 -1.19 -1.90
N LEU A 142 -17.52 -1.86 -3.00
CA LEU A 142 -18.64 -1.44 -3.83
C LEU A 142 -19.95 -1.45 -3.05
N GLY A 143 -20.19 -2.49 -2.24
CA GLY A 143 -21.37 -2.56 -1.37
C GLY A 143 -21.45 -1.40 -0.36
N ILE A 144 -20.31 -1.06 0.29
CA ILE A 144 -20.23 0.07 1.22
C ILE A 144 -20.47 1.39 0.50
N SER A 145 -19.95 1.55 -0.72
CA SER A 145 -20.15 2.77 -1.52
C SER A 145 -21.56 2.86 -2.15
N SER A 146 -22.43 1.88 -1.89
CA SER A 146 -23.77 1.78 -2.49
C SER A 146 -23.74 1.79 -4.02
N SER A 147 -22.72 1.19 -4.60
CA SER A 147 -22.58 1.04 -6.05
C SER A 147 -23.41 -0.14 -6.54
N ASP A 148 -24.10 0.05 -7.68
CA ASP A 148 -24.80 -1.03 -8.37
C ASP A 148 -23.87 -1.94 -9.22
N GLN A 149 -22.57 -1.59 -9.29
CA GLN A 149 -21.58 -2.36 -10.02
C GLN A 149 -21.08 -3.55 -9.20
N ASN A 150 -20.66 -4.61 -9.87
CA ASN A 150 -19.88 -5.71 -9.29
C ASN A 150 -18.38 -5.55 -9.63
N ALA A 151 -17.53 -6.36 -9.04
CA ALA A 151 -16.07 -6.33 -9.22
C ALA A 151 -15.68 -6.49 -10.71
N HIS A 152 -16.32 -7.40 -11.47
CA HIS A 152 -16.04 -7.57 -12.90
C HIS A 152 -16.33 -6.30 -13.71
N ASP A 153 -17.46 -5.66 -13.49
CA ASP A 153 -17.87 -4.46 -14.22
C ASP A 153 -16.98 -3.28 -13.87
N LEU A 154 -16.55 -3.18 -12.60
CA LEU A 154 -15.57 -2.17 -12.17
C LEU A 154 -14.23 -2.38 -12.88
N VAL A 155 -13.68 -3.60 -12.87
CA VAL A 155 -12.41 -3.94 -13.56
C VAL A 155 -12.50 -3.58 -15.05
N LYS A 156 -13.61 -3.93 -15.69
CA LYS A 156 -13.85 -3.61 -17.11
C LYS A 156 -13.93 -2.10 -17.34
N SER A 157 -14.59 -1.37 -16.46
CA SER A 157 -14.74 0.10 -16.58
C SER A 157 -13.40 0.81 -16.40
N ILE A 158 -12.59 0.41 -15.40
CA ILE A 158 -11.25 0.95 -15.16
C ILE A 158 -10.35 0.69 -16.37
N HIS A 159 -10.32 -0.55 -16.88
CA HIS A 159 -9.54 -0.88 -18.05
C HIS A 159 -9.98 -0.04 -19.28
N SER A 160 -11.29 0.15 -19.48
CA SER A 160 -11.82 0.93 -20.61
C SER A 160 -11.49 2.42 -20.54
N ALA A 161 -11.18 2.95 -19.34
CA ALA A 161 -10.75 4.32 -19.15
C ALA A 161 -9.27 4.57 -19.48
N ILE A 162 -8.48 3.51 -19.68
CA ILE A 162 -7.08 3.63 -20.04
C ILE A 162 -6.95 4.09 -21.49
N LYS A 163 -6.10 5.08 -21.71
CA LYS A 163 -5.84 5.59 -23.05
C LYS A 163 -5.27 4.48 -23.95
N GLU A 164 -5.84 4.34 -25.14
CA GLU A 164 -5.42 3.33 -26.12
C GLU A 164 -5.60 1.87 -25.64
N ALA A 165 -6.53 1.64 -24.69
CA ALA A 165 -6.83 0.30 -24.22
C ALA A 165 -7.28 -0.61 -25.38
N LYS A 166 -6.74 -1.83 -25.42
CA LYS A 166 -7.23 -2.90 -26.31
C LYS A 166 -8.63 -3.33 -25.87
N PRO A 167 -9.38 -4.06 -26.72
CA PRO A 167 -10.62 -4.69 -26.25
C PRO A 167 -10.41 -5.48 -24.98
N PHE A 168 -11.39 -5.46 -24.06
CA PHE A 168 -11.28 -6.10 -22.75
C PHE A 168 -10.94 -7.60 -22.84
N ASP A 169 -11.57 -8.31 -23.80
CA ASP A 169 -11.27 -9.74 -24.02
C ASP A 169 -9.81 -9.98 -24.46
N ASP A 170 -9.23 -9.06 -25.21
CA ASP A 170 -7.82 -9.12 -25.57
C ASP A 170 -6.91 -8.86 -24.38
N PHE A 171 -7.28 -7.93 -23.49
CA PHE A 171 -6.58 -7.70 -22.24
C PHE A 171 -6.58 -8.94 -21.35
N LEU A 172 -7.75 -9.58 -21.16
CA LEU A 172 -7.87 -10.81 -20.40
C LEU A 172 -7.02 -11.94 -20.99
N ARG A 173 -7.00 -12.08 -22.30
CA ARG A 173 -6.24 -13.12 -23.01
C ARG A 173 -4.75 -12.88 -23.00
N LEU A 174 -4.30 -11.62 -23.12
CA LEU A 174 -2.88 -11.24 -23.10
C LEU A 174 -2.31 -11.21 -21.69
N GLY A 175 -3.16 -11.03 -20.69
CA GLY A 175 -2.79 -11.03 -19.29
C GLY A 175 -2.12 -9.75 -18.78
N ALA A 176 -1.93 -8.75 -19.65
CA ALA A 176 -1.36 -7.46 -19.26
C ALA A 176 -1.70 -6.35 -20.27
N HIS A 177 -1.76 -5.12 -19.76
CA HIS A 177 -1.74 -3.89 -20.53
C HIS A 177 -0.55 -3.03 -20.10
N GLU A 178 0.35 -2.73 -21.05
CA GLU A 178 1.52 -1.90 -20.78
C GLU A 178 1.10 -0.44 -20.59
N LEU A 179 1.65 0.18 -19.58
CA LEU A 179 1.48 1.59 -19.26
C LEU A 179 2.76 2.35 -19.53
N THR A 180 2.64 3.64 -19.83
CA THR A 180 3.78 4.54 -19.84
C THR A 180 3.87 5.20 -18.48
N PRO A 181 4.82 4.81 -17.60
CA PRO A 181 4.93 5.40 -16.29
C PRO A 181 5.34 6.87 -16.40
N SER A 182 4.85 7.70 -15.50
CA SER A 182 5.37 9.05 -15.31
C SER A 182 6.60 8.97 -14.43
N PHE A 183 7.75 9.36 -14.93
CA PHE A 183 8.96 9.46 -14.14
C PHE A 183 9.14 10.89 -13.60
N PHE A 184 9.75 10.99 -12.42
CA PHE A 184 10.16 12.27 -11.89
C PHE A 184 11.35 12.81 -12.69
N GLU A 185 11.14 13.92 -13.40
CA GLU A 185 12.15 14.53 -14.29
C GLU A 185 12.78 15.80 -13.70
N ASP A 186 12.20 16.35 -12.63
CA ASP A 186 12.64 17.63 -12.09
C ASP A 186 14.01 17.52 -11.39
N SER A 187 14.85 18.54 -11.62
CA SER A 187 16.06 18.76 -10.85
C SER A 187 15.66 19.37 -9.50
N VAL A 188 16.06 18.74 -8.41
CA VAL A 188 15.88 19.28 -7.07
C VAL A 188 17.01 20.25 -6.77
N GLU A 189 16.69 21.52 -6.53
CA GLU A 189 17.63 22.49 -5.98
C GLU A 189 17.58 22.38 -4.44
N LEU A 190 18.62 21.85 -3.85
CA LEU A 190 18.68 21.61 -2.40
C LEU A 190 19.10 22.85 -1.59
N GLY A 191 19.29 24.00 -2.24
CA GLY A 191 19.67 25.24 -1.56
C GLY A 191 20.84 25.03 -0.57
N ASN A 192 20.68 25.47 0.67
CA ASN A 192 21.67 25.32 1.73
C ASN A 192 21.51 24.02 2.56
N TYR A 193 20.78 23.03 2.06
CA TYR A 193 20.48 21.80 2.81
C TYR A 193 21.72 21.17 3.48
N PHE A 194 22.86 21.12 2.77
CA PHE A 194 24.10 20.55 3.32
C PHE A 194 24.85 21.48 4.30
N GLU A 195 24.62 22.78 4.25
CA GLU A 195 25.22 23.72 5.20
C GLU A 195 24.51 23.66 6.56
N GLU A 196 23.23 23.32 6.56
CA GLU A 196 22.40 23.17 7.76
C GLU A 196 22.46 21.77 8.37
N LEU A 197 23.06 20.82 7.67
CA LEU A 197 23.09 19.40 8.02
C LEU A 197 24.05 19.16 9.17
N GLN A 198 23.51 18.89 10.36
CA GLN A 198 24.28 18.40 11.50
C GLN A 198 24.27 16.87 11.46
N LEU A 199 25.33 16.27 10.96
CA LEU A 199 25.52 14.82 11.01
C LEU A 199 25.75 14.39 12.47
N GLU A 200 24.70 14.06 13.18
CA GLU A 200 24.81 13.35 14.45
C GLU A 200 25.13 11.87 14.17
N GLY A 201 26.39 11.57 14.01
CA GLY A 201 26.86 10.19 13.83
C GLY A 201 27.42 9.66 15.14
N SER A 202 26.71 8.77 15.81
CA SER A 202 27.34 7.84 16.75
C SER A 202 27.99 6.73 15.96
N SER A 203 29.31 6.62 15.98
CA SER A 203 29.97 5.44 15.42
C SER A 203 29.71 4.25 16.37
N PRO A 204 29.13 3.15 15.88
CA PRO A 204 28.94 1.95 16.70
C PRO A 204 30.30 1.46 17.20
N ASN A 205 30.38 1.11 18.46
CA ASN A 205 31.57 0.57 19.11
C ASN A 205 31.21 -0.72 19.87
N ARG A 206 32.18 -1.34 20.53
CA ARG A 206 31.96 -2.63 21.25
C ARG A 206 30.93 -2.54 22.38
N ASP A 207 30.74 -1.36 22.94
CA ASP A 207 29.85 -1.13 24.08
C ASP A 207 28.48 -0.52 23.65
N ASN A 208 28.40 -0.07 22.39
CA ASN A 208 27.19 0.52 21.81
C ASN A 208 27.00 0.00 20.37
N LEU A 209 26.11 -0.98 20.22
CA LEU A 209 25.79 -1.62 18.94
C LEU A 209 24.44 -1.14 18.44
N ASP A 210 24.38 -0.80 17.15
CA ASP A 210 23.12 -0.49 16.50
C ASP A 210 22.43 -1.80 16.08
N LEU A 211 21.16 -1.95 16.46
CA LEU A 211 20.31 -3.07 16.06
C LEU A 211 19.46 -2.64 14.85
N LEU A 212 19.70 -3.28 13.71
CA LEU A 212 18.87 -3.12 12.53
C LEU A 212 17.91 -4.31 12.40
N LEU A 213 16.61 -4.05 12.48
CA LEU A 213 15.57 -5.03 12.20
C LEU A 213 15.15 -4.87 10.73
N VAL A 214 15.42 -5.89 9.93
CA VAL A 214 15.03 -5.94 8.52
C VAL A 214 13.88 -6.93 8.40
N PRO A 215 12.72 -6.54 7.86
CA PRO A 215 11.65 -7.48 7.58
C PRO A 215 12.08 -8.46 6.48
N ASP A 216 11.62 -9.69 6.59
CA ASP A 216 11.83 -10.75 5.59
C ASP A 216 11.06 -10.47 4.29
#